data_0b6a4908cb6221d04099bf923505ce59
#
_entry.id   0b6a4908cb6221d04099bf923505ce59
#
_cell.length_a   1.000
_cell.length_b   1.000
_cell.length_c   1.000
_cell.angle_alpha   90.00
_cell.angle_beta   90.00
_cell.angle_gamma   90.00
#
_symmetry.space_group_name_H-M   'P 1'
#
loop_
_entity.id
_entity.type
_entity.pdbx_description
1 polymer ?
#
loop_
_entity_poly.entity_id
_entity_poly.type
_entity_poly.pdbx_seq_one_letter_code
_entity_poly.pdbx_strand_id
1 'polypeptide(L)'
;MAWCVAVLGVALAAGAGRADAAGYRTANFLVDAPSEALARKIGDAAEQYRHTLAVEWLGAPLPRWSRPCPITAQVAPHLGAGGATSFVFDKGEVFNWTMTIQGSEERVLDSVLPHEITHTIFASHFRRPLPRWADEGACTTVEHPVERARQHRMLIEFLTTGRGIAFPEMFAMREYPADVLPLYSQGYSLARFLIERGGRHKYVQFVADGLATENWSAALAAHYGVPGVAQMQHVWLDWVKQGCPAPPAALAAAAPSAPASWAATTRGQSPDAPARPAPAALTSTVGRQSIYARQASRTADAAATRIR
;
A
#
# COMPACT_ATOMS: atom_id res chain seq x y z
N MET A 1 -7.55 70.98 -31.87
CA MET A 1 -6.57 70.72 -30.78
C MET A 1 -7.15 69.67 -29.87
N ALA A 2 -6.71 68.42 -30.06
CA ALA A 2 -7.18 67.25 -29.28
C ALA A 2 -6.04 66.81 -28.37
N TRP A 3 -6.28 66.75 -27.06
CA TRP A 3 -5.34 66.28 -26.05
C TRP A 3 -5.61 64.77 -25.79
N CYS A 4 -4.64 63.96 -26.14
CA CYS A 4 -4.61 62.56 -25.75
C CYS A 4 -4.01 62.42 -24.34
N VAL A 5 -4.79 61.91 -23.39
CA VAL A 5 -4.31 61.50 -22.05
C VAL A 5 -4.00 60.00 -22.12
N ALA A 6 -2.71 59.67 -22.02
CA ALA A 6 -2.26 58.27 -21.88
C ALA A 6 -2.36 57.88 -20.40
N VAL A 7 -3.23 56.90 -20.08
CA VAL A 7 -3.28 56.25 -18.79
C VAL A 7 -2.32 55.06 -18.78
N LEU A 8 -1.23 55.19 -18.04
CA LEU A 8 -0.29 54.09 -17.80
C LEU A 8 -0.89 53.16 -16.74
N GLY A 9 -1.43 52.02 -17.17
CA GLY A 9 -1.83 50.94 -16.28
C GLY A 9 -0.63 50.17 -15.78
N VAL A 10 -0.29 50.34 -14.52
CA VAL A 10 0.70 49.46 -13.84
C VAL A 10 0.00 48.17 -13.48
N ALA A 11 0.25 47.09 -14.26
CA ALA A 11 -0.15 45.75 -13.89
C ALA A 11 0.79 45.25 -12.77
N LEU A 12 0.29 45.25 -11.53
CA LEU A 12 0.91 44.45 -10.47
C LEU A 12 0.67 42.97 -10.79
N ALA A 13 1.67 42.32 -11.36
CA ALA A 13 1.71 40.87 -11.40
C ALA A 13 1.96 40.36 -9.96
N ALA A 14 0.89 39.95 -9.30
CA ALA A 14 0.99 39.18 -8.08
C ALA A 14 1.62 37.83 -8.44
N GLY A 15 2.93 37.76 -8.28
CA GLY A 15 3.66 36.51 -8.36
C GLY A 15 3.19 35.63 -7.20
N ALA A 16 2.24 34.71 -7.47
CA ALA A 16 2.02 33.56 -6.59
C ALA A 16 3.33 32.79 -6.56
N GLY A 17 4.13 33.04 -5.52
CA GLY A 17 5.34 32.26 -5.27
C GLY A 17 4.94 30.78 -5.21
N ARG A 18 5.31 30.01 -6.23
CA ARG A 18 5.42 28.57 -6.09
C ARG A 18 6.39 28.39 -4.93
N ALA A 19 5.90 27.84 -3.82
CA ALA A 19 6.81 27.30 -2.83
C ALA A 19 7.72 26.31 -3.60
N ASP A 20 9.01 26.63 -3.69
CA ASP A 20 9.97 25.75 -4.30
C ASP A 20 9.90 24.43 -3.55
N ALA A 21 9.47 23.39 -4.27
CA ALA A 21 9.44 22.05 -3.74
C ALA A 21 10.87 21.67 -3.33
N ALA A 22 11.05 21.33 -2.07
CA ALA A 22 12.37 21.04 -1.52
C ALA A 22 12.64 19.55 -1.59
N GLY A 23 13.71 19.19 -2.29
CA GLY A 23 14.12 17.81 -2.49
C GLY A 23 15.04 17.29 -1.39
N TYR A 24 14.81 16.06 -0.92
CA TYR A 24 15.73 15.33 -0.06
C TYR A 24 16.03 13.94 -0.60
N ARG A 25 17.32 13.56 -0.63
CA ARG A 25 17.76 12.29 -1.17
C ARG A 25 18.32 11.40 -0.08
N THR A 26 17.81 10.16 -0.03
CA THR A 26 18.34 9.06 0.78
C THR A 26 19.00 7.99 -0.09
N ALA A 27 19.31 6.84 0.49
CA ALA A 27 19.85 5.71 -0.25
C ALA A 27 18.84 5.12 -1.25
N ASN A 28 17.54 5.03 -0.86
CA ASN A 28 16.50 4.39 -1.66
C ASN A 28 15.38 5.33 -2.10
N PHE A 29 15.35 6.59 -1.65
CA PHE A 29 14.26 7.51 -1.97
C PHE A 29 14.76 8.88 -2.43
N LEU A 30 13.95 9.52 -3.27
CA LEU A 30 14.10 10.93 -3.65
C LEU A 30 12.76 11.61 -3.30
N VAL A 31 12.76 12.39 -2.23
CA VAL A 31 11.52 12.98 -1.69
C VAL A 31 11.39 14.42 -2.16
N ASP A 32 10.21 14.74 -2.69
CA ASP A 32 9.75 16.08 -3.00
C ASP A 32 8.58 16.42 -2.07
N ALA A 33 8.73 17.49 -1.26
CA ALA A 33 7.75 17.89 -0.25
C ALA A 33 7.66 19.42 -0.12
N PRO A 34 6.61 19.97 0.55
CA PRO A 34 6.44 21.40 0.72
C PRO A 34 7.58 22.16 1.45
N SER A 35 8.46 21.46 2.17
CA SER A 35 9.64 22.03 2.80
C SER A 35 10.77 21.01 2.92
N GLU A 36 12.03 21.49 2.99
CA GLU A 36 13.21 20.61 3.16
C GLU A 36 13.14 19.81 4.47
N ALA A 37 12.70 20.43 5.56
CA ALA A 37 12.54 19.75 6.85
C ALA A 37 11.55 18.57 6.74
N LEU A 38 10.44 18.76 6.03
CA LEU A 38 9.44 17.72 5.81
C LEU A 38 9.95 16.66 4.84
N ALA A 39 10.63 17.05 3.75
CA ALA A 39 11.24 16.10 2.82
C ALA A 39 12.25 15.20 3.53
N ARG A 40 13.10 15.76 4.39
CA ARG A 40 14.03 15.00 5.24
C ARG A 40 13.32 14.06 6.17
N LYS A 41 12.31 14.53 6.90
CA LYS A 41 11.52 13.70 7.85
C LYS A 41 10.86 12.51 7.15
N ILE A 42 10.25 12.74 5.98
CA ILE A 42 9.62 11.67 5.17
C ILE A 42 10.69 10.69 4.65
N GLY A 43 11.81 11.19 4.13
CA GLY A 43 12.86 10.33 3.59
C GLY A 43 13.52 9.43 4.63
N ASP A 44 13.83 9.98 5.81
CA ASP A 44 14.39 9.22 6.92
C ASP A 44 13.39 8.18 7.45
N ALA A 45 12.11 8.54 7.58
CA ALA A 45 11.05 7.62 7.97
C ALA A 45 10.84 6.51 6.92
N ALA A 46 10.92 6.84 5.61
CA ALA A 46 10.80 5.86 4.54
C ALA A 46 11.90 4.80 4.58
N GLU A 47 13.17 5.21 4.83
CA GLU A 47 14.28 4.26 5.00
C GLU A 47 14.08 3.39 6.24
N GLN A 48 13.66 3.99 7.34
CA GLN A 48 13.40 3.25 8.57
C GLN A 48 12.29 2.22 8.38
N TYR A 49 11.15 2.60 7.79
CA TYR A 49 10.06 1.66 7.50
C TYR A 49 10.49 0.58 6.52
N ARG A 50 11.22 0.95 5.45
CA ARG A 50 11.72 -0.03 4.49
C ARG A 50 12.62 -1.07 5.16
N HIS A 51 13.44 -0.67 6.12
CA HIS A 51 14.29 -1.60 6.87
C HIS A 51 13.47 -2.44 7.86
N THR A 52 12.74 -1.80 8.77
CA THR A 52 12.04 -2.49 9.86
C THR A 52 10.93 -3.40 9.36
N LEU A 53 10.09 -2.93 8.43
CA LEU A 53 9.01 -3.74 7.87
C LEU A 53 9.54 -4.89 7.00
N ALA A 54 10.65 -4.71 6.26
CA ALA A 54 11.25 -5.82 5.54
C ALA A 54 11.73 -6.92 6.50
N VAL A 55 12.36 -6.56 7.61
CA VAL A 55 12.76 -7.53 8.64
C VAL A 55 11.53 -8.22 9.26
N GLU A 56 10.47 -7.47 9.57
CA GLU A 56 9.25 -8.03 10.15
C GLU A 56 8.49 -8.99 9.21
N TRP A 57 8.42 -8.66 7.92
CA TRP A 57 7.72 -9.47 6.92
C TRP A 57 8.56 -10.62 6.37
N LEU A 58 9.84 -10.36 6.10
CA LEU A 58 10.71 -11.24 5.33
C LEU A 58 11.82 -11.91 6.16
N GLY A 59 12.03 -11.45 7.40
CA GLY A 59 13.12 -11.93 8.27
C GLY A 59 14.48 -11.28 7.96
N ALA A 60 14.58 -10.43 6.94
CA ALA A 60 15.81 -9.76 6.54
C ALA A 60 15.54 -8.42 5.86
N PRO A 61 16.47 -7.44 5.93
CA PRO A 61 16.34 -6.21 5.20
C PRO A 61 16.46 -6.45 3.68
N LEU A 62 15.81 -5.58 2.90
CA LEU A 62 15.95 -5.58 1.45
C LEU A 62 17.27 -4.92 1.00
N PRO A 63 17.90 -5.40 -0.07
CA PRO A 63 19.06 -4.74 -0.65
C PRO A 63 18.69 -3.34 -1.15
N ARG A 64 19.70 -2.49 -1.28
CA ARG A 64 19.54 -1.15 -1.85
C ARG A 64 19.05 -1.26 -3.30
N TRP A 65 18.11 -0.38 -3.67
CA TRP A 65 17.70 -0.27 -5.07
C TRP A 65 18.78 0.39 -5.93
N SER A 66 18.86 -0.01 -7.18
CA SER A 66 19.80 0.60 -8.16
C SER A 66 19.46 2.07 -8.41
N ARG A 67 18.18 2.43 -8.37
CA ARG A 67 17.66 3.80 -8.49
C ARG A 67 16.72 4.11 -7.34
N PRO A 68 16.83 5.30 -6.72
CA PRO A 68 15.89 5.72 -5.69
C PRO A 68 14.46 5.81 -6.24
N CYS A 69 13.48 5.44 -5.41
CA CYS A 69 12.06 5.66 -5.67
C CYS A 69 11.72 7.14 -5.44
N PRO A 70 11.21 7.87 -6.44
CA PRO A 70 10.67 9.20 -6.21
C PRO A 70 9.43 9.14 -5.32
N ILE A 71 9.37 10.00 -4.30
CA ILE A 71 8.21 10.24 -3.45
C ILE A 71 7.77 11.69 -3.64
N THR A 72 6.54 11.92 -4.11
CA THR A 72 5.91 13.23 -4.14
C THR A 72 4.92 13.32 -2.98
N ALA A 73 5.16 14.25 -2.05
CA ALA A 73 4.37 14.43 -0.85
C ALA A 73 3.56 15.74 -0.87
N GLN A 74 2.25 15.62 -0.71
CA GLN A 74 1.34 16.75 -0.50
C GLN A 74 0.86 16.73 0.95
N VAL A 75 1.36 17.66 1.75
CA VAL A 75 1.10 17.64 3.19
C VAL A 75 0.43 18.95 3.61
N ALA A 76 -0.82 18.82 4.11
CA ALA A 76 -1.56 19.91 4.72
C ALA A 76 -2.64 19.36 5.68
N PRO A 77 -2.99 20.10 6.76
CA PRO A 77 -3.93 19.62 7.79
C PRO A 77 -5.32 19.24 7.27
N HIS A 78 -5.78 19.86 6.18
CA HIS A 78 -7.11 19.66 5.61
C HIS A 78 -7.17 18.57 4.55
N LEU A 79 -6.02 18.00 4.15
CA LEU A 79 -5.99 16.95 3.14
C LEU A 79 -6.46 15.61 3.70
N GLY A 80 -7.27 14.92 2.92
CA GLY A 80 -7.56 13.51 3.17
C GLY A 80 -6.29 12.67 3.03
N ALA A 81 -6.08 11.69 3.92
CA ALA A 81 -4.96 10.78 3.78
C ALA A 81 -5.11 9.92 2.53
N GLY A 82 -4.03 9.77 1.80
CA GLY A 82 -4.00 8.99 0.56
C GLY A 82 -2.59 8.73 0.07
N GLY A 83 -2.39 7.63 -0.63
CA GLY A 83 -1.14 7.28 -1.26
C GLY A 83 -1.33 6.42 -2.49
N ALA A 84 -0.30 6.31 -3.30
CA ALA A 84 -0.23 5.39 -4.41
C ALA A 84 1.23 5.06 -4.71
N THR A 85 1.53 3.78 -4.81
CA THR A 85 2.82 3.28 -5.26
C THR A 85 2.67 2.59 -6.59
N SER A 86 3.49 2.98 -7.57
CA SER A 86 3.52 2.39 -8.91
C SER A 86 4.87 1.78 -9.20
N PHE A 87 4.87 0.68 -9.92
CA PHE A 87 6.06 -0.03 -10.38
C PHE A 87 5.70 -0.96 -11.54
N VAL A 88 6.70 -1.44 -12.25
CA VAL A 88 6.54 -2.35 -13.39
C VAL A 88 7.18 -3.68 -13.04
N PHE A 89 6.49 -4.78 -13.37
CA PHE A 89 7.07 -6.13 -13.37
C PHE A 89 7.44 -6.54 -14.78
N ASP A 90 8.68 -6.94 -15.00
CA ASP A 90 9.11 -7.56 -16.26
C ASP A 90 10.13 -8.64 -15.98
N LYS A 91 9.89 -9.85 -16.48
CA LYS A 91 10.78 -11.02 -16.40
C LYS A 91 11.31 -11.30 -14.99
N GLY A 92 10.46 -11.12 -13.97
CA GLY A 92 10.81 -11.35 -12.57
C GLY A 92 11.61 -10.20 -11.94
N GLU A 93 11.73 -9.07 -12.62
CA GLU A 93 12.32 -7.84 -12.07
C GLU A 93 11.24 -6.80 -11.79
N VAL A 94 11.54 -5.87 -10.86
CA VAL A 94 10.64 -4.77 -10.49
C VAL A 94 11.41 -3.46 -10.58
N PHE A 95 10.86 -2.51 -11.33
CA PHE A 95 11.52 -1.23 -11.61
C PHE A 95 10.51 -0.11 -11.87
N ASN A 96 10.98 1.10 -12.20
CA ASN A 96 10.16 2.29 -12.42
C ASN A 96 9.27 2.62 -11.21
N TRP A 97 9.89 2.61 -10.04
CA TRP A 97 9.23 2.98 -8.79
C TRP A 97 8.81 4.44 -8.80
N THR A 98 7.58 4.71 -8.40
CA THR A 98 7.10 6.04 -8.05
C THR A 98 6.12 5.95 -6.90
N MET A 99 6.10 6.94 -6.02
CA MET A 99 5.19 7.00 -4.88
C MET A 99 4.63 8.40 -4.75
N THR A 100 3.34 8.51 -4.53
CA THR A 100 2.66 9.74 -4.14
C THR A 100 1.99 9.54 -2.80
N ILE A 101 2.10 10.51 -1.90
CA ILE A 101 1.50 10.47 -0.57
C ILE A 101 0.87 11.83 -0.25
N GLN A 102 -0.28 11.82 0.43
CA GLN A 102 -0.95 13.04 0.86
C GLN A 102 -1.66 12.88 2.21
N GLY A 103 -1.87 14.00 2.91
CA GLY A 103 -2.60 14.02 4.18
C GLY A 103 -2.07 15.08 5.13
N SER A 104 -2.50 15.02 6.40
CA SER A 104 -1.79 15.72 7.47
C SER A 104 -0.41 15.06 7.68
N GLU A 105 0.55 15.81 8.22
CA GLU A 105 1.90 15.30 8.47
C GLU A 105 1.88 14.01 9.30
N GLU A 106 1.11 13.99 10.38
CA GLU A 106 0.94 12.83 11.25
C GLU A 106 0.46 11.61 10.46
N ARG A 107 -0.66 11.75 9.71
CA ARG A 107 -1.23 10.62 8.95
C ARG A 107 -0.35 10.17 7.80
N VAL A 108 0.40 11.08 7.18
CA VAL A 108 1.39 10.71 6.16
C VAL A 108 2.47 9.83 6.77
N LEU A 109 3.01 10.22 7.94
CA LEU A 109 4.13 9.51 8.55
C LEU A 109 3.75 8.19 9.23
N ASP A 110 2.60 8.12 9.90
CA ASP A 110 2.22 6.97 10.72
C ASP A 110 1.29 5.96 10.03
N SER A 111 0.69 6.33 8.91
CA SER A 111 -0.28 5.49 8.21
C SER A 111 0.01 5.36 6.72
N VAL A 112 0.04 6.47 5.96
CA VAL A 112 0.17 6.40 4.50
C VAL A 112 1.54 5.86 4.09
N LEU A 113 2.62 6.42 4.65
CA LEU A 113 3.98 6.04 4.28
C LEU A 113 4.30 4.56 4.59
N PRO A 114 4.05 4.00 5.78
CA PRO A 114 4.29 2.59 6.05
C PRO A 114 3.42 1.67 5.17
N HIS A 115 2.19 2.05 4.84
CA HIS A 115 1.34 1.34 3.89
C HIS A 115 2.01 1.25 2.52
N GLU A 116 2.38 2.38 1.93
CA GLU A 116 3.00 2.46 0.60
C GLU A 116 4.38 1.77 0.57
N ILE A 117 5.16 1.87 1.64
CA ILE A 117 6.43 1.15 1.77
C ILE A 117 6.22 -0.37 1.78
N THR A 118 5.15 -0.87 2.42
CA THR A 118 4.85 -2.30 2.43
C THR A 118 4.56 -2.84 1.02
N HIS A 119 3.87 -2.07 0.16
CA HIS A 119 3.73 -2.42 -1.25
C HIS A 119 5.09 -2.59 -1.94
N THR A 120 6.06 -1.71 -1.67
CA THR A 120 7.40 -1.83 -2.26
C THR A 120 8.15 -3.07 -1.77
N ILE A 121 7.98 -3.43 -0.50
CA ILE A 121 8.58 -4.62 0.10
C ILE A 121 8.02 -5.88 -0.58
N PHE A 122 6.71 -5.98 -0.70
CA PHE A 122 6.06 -7.13 -1.33
C PHE A 122 6.36 -7.22 -2.82
N ALA A 123 6.34 -6.11 -3.55
CA ALA A 123 6.71 -6.11 -4.95
C ALA A 123 8.17 -6.55 -5.15
N SER A 124 9.11 -6.11 -4.30
CA SER A 124 10.51 -6.53 -4.34
C SER A 124 10.69 -8.01 -4.02
N HIS A 125 9.88 -8.55 -3.10
CA HIS A 125 9.96 -9.95 -2.67
C HIS A 125 9.31 -10.91 -3.67
N PHE A 126 8.04 -10.68 -3.99
CA PHE A 126 7.26 -11.60 -4.82
C PHE A 126 7.55 -11.45 -6.33
N ARG A 127 7.99 -10.28 -6.77
CA ARG A 127 8.34 -9.95 -8.17
C ARG A 127 7.22 -10.25 -9.18
N ARG A 128 5.99 -10.23 -8.69
CA ARG A 128 4.75 -10.44 -9.43
C ARG A 128 3.58 -9.81 -8.69
N PRO A 129 2.46 -9.49 -9.39
CA PRO A 129 1.27 -8.96 -8.73
C PRO A 129 0.72 -9.92 -7.68
N LEU A 130 0.33 -9.40 -6.53
CA LEU A 130 -0.40 -10.12 -5.50
C LEU A 130 -1.92 -9.99 -5.73
N PRO A 131 -2.73 -10.95 -5.21
CA PRO A 131 -4.16 -10.74 -5.08
C PRO A 131 -4.45 -9.47 -4.26
N ARG A 132 -5.42 -8.69 -4.70
CA ARG A 132 -5.71 -7.38 -4.10
C ARG A 132 -6.01 -7.46 -2.60
N TRP A 133 -6.79 -8.46 -2.20
CA TRP A 133 -7.11 -8.67 -0.79
C TRP A 133 -5.86 -8.92 0.07
N ALA A 134 -4.87 -9.64 -0.47
CA ALA A 134 -3.66 -9.98 0.27
C ALA A 134 -2.70 -8.81 0.37
N ASP A 135 -2.53 -8.07 -0.72
CA ASP A 135 -1.64 -6.92 -0.80
C ASP A 135 -2.16 -5.76 0.07
N GLU A 136 -3.35 -5.26 -0.24
CA GLU A 136 -3.97 -4.14 0.47
C GLU A 136 -4.26 -4.49 1.95
N GLY A 137 -4.71 -5.74 2.18
CA GLY A 137 -4.99 -6.21 3.53
C GLY A 137 -3.77 -6.18 4.43
N ALA A 138 -2.63 -6.68 3.96
CA ALA A 138 -1.38 -6.68 4.71
C ALA A 138 -0.84 -5.25 4.89
N CYS A 139 -0.85 -4.41 3.84
CA CYS A 139 -0.42 -3.02 3.92
C CYS A 139 -1.23 -2.22 4.96
N THR A 140 -2.54 -2.46 5.07
CA THR A 140 -3.38 -1.82 6.09
C THR A 140 -3.02 -2.26 7.52
N THR A 141 -2.44 -3.44 7.73
CA THR A 141 -2.09 -3.90 9.09
C THR A 141 -0.96 -3.11 9.75
N VAL A 142 -0.17 -2.36 8.99
CA VAL A 142 0.93 -1.54 9.50
C VAL A 142 0.54 -0.07 9.72
N GLU A 143 -0.68 0.32 9.38
CA GLU A 143 -1.19 1.67 9.61
C GLU A 143 -1.45 1.95 11.10
N HIS A 144 -1.61 3.23 11.43
CA HIS A 144 -1.95 3.67 12.79
C HIS A 144 -3.25 2.99 13.29
N PRO A 145 -3.35 2.69 14.60
CA PRO A 145 -4.52 2.01 15.17
C PRO A 145 -5.87 2.67 14.85
N VAL A 146 -5.92 3.99 14.72
CA VAL A 146 -7.14 4.74 14.38
C VAL A 146 -7.64 4.38 12.97
N GLU A 147 -6.75 4.26 11.99
CA GLU A 147 -7.13 3.87 10.61
C GLU A 147 -7.56 2.40 10.58
N ARG A 148 -6.85 1.53 11.27
CA ARG A 148 -7.23 0.12 11.41
C ARG A 148 -8.59 -0.06 12.09
N ALA A 149 -8.89 0.72 13.11
CA ALA A 149 -10.21 0.73 13.77
C ALA A 149 -11.31 1.23 12.81
N ARG A 150 -10.99 2.18 11.93
CA ARG A 150 -11.92 2.64 10.88
C ARG A 150 -12.22 1.52 9.89
N GLN A 151 -11.21 0.78 9.42
CA GLN A 151 -11.41 -0.38 8.55
C GLN A 151 -12.29 -1.45 9.21
N HIS A 152 -12.11 -1.70 10.49
CA HIS A 152 -12.95 -2.63 11.23
C HIS A 152 -14.41 -2.17 11.32
N ARG A 153 -14.67 -0.90 11.58
CA ARG A 153 -16.05 -0.36 11.59
C ARG A 153 -16.73 -0.51 10.23
N MET A 154 -16.02 -0.18 9.14
CA MET A 154 -16.53 -0.35 7.79
C MET A 154 -16.79 -1.83 7.46
N LEU A 155 -15.94 -2.75 7.92
CA LEU A 155 -16.16 -4.18 7.78
C LEU A 155 -17.52 -4.61 8.35
N ILE A 156 -17.80 -4.23 9.61
CA ILE A 156 -19.07 -4.58 10.27
C ILE A 156 -20.25 -4.02 9.49
N GLU A 157 -20.17 -2.75 9.05
CA GLU A 157 -21.19 -2.15 8.21
C GLU A 157 -21.41 -2.96 6.92
N PHE A 158 -20.34 -3.33 6.19
CA PHE A 158 -20.48 -4.05 4.93
C PHE A 158 -21.04 -5.47 5.11
N LEU A 159 -20.63 -6.17 6.16
CA LEU A 159 -21.16 -7.50 6.47
C LEU A 159 -22.65 -7.46 6.87
N THR A 160 -23.09 -6.42 7.59
CA THR A 160 -24.50 -6.29 8.04
C THR A 160 -25.42 -5.72 6.97
N THR A 161 -24.89 -5.02 5.96
CA THR A 161 -25.67 -4.44 4.85
C THR A 161 -25.64 -5.27 3.57
N GLY A 162 -25.07 -6.49 3.61
CA GLY A 162 -25.01 -7.38 2.45
C GLY A 162 -23.99 -6.95 1.37
N ARG A 163 -23.07 -6.02 1.70
CA ARG A 163 -21.99 -5.59 0.80
C ARG A 163 -20.70 -6.39 0.97
N GLY A 164 -20.70 -7.40 1.83
CA GLY A 164 -19.58 -8.31 1.99
C GLY A 164 -19.34 -9.14 0.73
N ILE A 165 -18.08 -9.42 0.42
CA ILE A 165 -17.64 -10.21 -0.73
C ILE A 165 -17.42 -11.65 -0.26
N ALA A 166 -17.98 -12.63 -0.95
CA ALA A 166 -17.70 -14.03 -0.65
C ALA A 166 -16.22 -14.36 -0.87
N PHE A 167 -15.59 -15.11 0.03
CA PHE A 167 -14.16 -15.41 -0.09
C PHE A 167 -13.78 -16.13 -1.39
N PRO A 168 -14.56 -17.10 -1.93
CA PRO A 168 -14.23 -17.66 -3.24
C PRO A 168 -14.15 -16.61 -4.35
N GLU A 169 -15.02 -15.61 -4.33
CA GLU A 169 -14.98 -14.48 -5.26
C GLU A 169 -13.78 -13.55 -4.98
N MET A 170 -13.60 -13.17 -3.71
CA MET A 170 -12.50 -12.28 -3.29
C MET A 170 -11.11 -12.87 -3.61
N PHE A 171 -10.91 -14.17 -3.42
CA PHE A 171 -9.66 -14.85 -3.73
C PHE A 171 -9.39 -15.01 -5.23
N ALA A 172 -10.45 -15.13 -6.04
CA ALA A 172 -10.37 -15.21 -7.49
C ALA A 172 -10.22 -13.82 -8.17
N MET A 173 -10.39 -12.74 -7.41
CA MET A 173 -10.46 -11.38 -7.94
C MET A 173 -9.08 -10.89 -8.42
N ARG A 174 -8.95 -10.66 -9.72
CA ARG A 174 -7.73 -10.14 -10.35
C ARG A 174 -7.71 -8.61 -10.45
N GLU A 175 -8.90 -8.02 -10.63
CA GLU A 175 -9.08 -6.58 -10.78
C GLU A 175 -9.83 -5.99 -9.58
N TYR A 176 -9.78 -4.67 -9.44
CA TYR A 176 -10.54 -3.99 -8.40
C TYR A 176 -12.03 -3.96 -8.78
N PRO A 177 -12.93 -4.30 -7.85
CA PRO A 177 -14.37 -4.11 -8.09
C PRO A 177 -14.72 -2.62 -8.13
N ALA A 178 -15.87 -2.28 -8.72
CA ALA A 178 -16.38 -0.90 -8.74
C ALA A 178 -16.54 -0.33 -7.32
N ASP A 179 -17.05 -1.14 -6.38
CA ASP A 179 -17.07 -0.84 -4.95
C ASP A 179 -15.87 -1.49 -4.27
N VAL A 180 -14.80 -0.74 -4.09
CA VAL A 180 -13.53 -1.25 -3.57
C VAL A 180 -13.48 -1.34 -2.05
N LEU A 181 -14.32 -0.59 -1.32
CA LEU A 181 -14.21 -0.48 0.13
C LEU A 181 -14.43 -1.80 0.88
N PRO A 182 -15.40 -2.66 0.49
CA PRO A 182 -15.52 -3.99 1.09
C PRO A 182 -14.26 -4.85 0.92
N LEU A 183 -13.62 -4.82 -0.27
CA LEU A 183 -12.39 -5.56 -0.52
C LEU A 183 -11.27 -5.14 0.45
N TYR A 184 -11.08 -3.85 0.67
CA TYR A 184 -10.08 -3.34 1.60
C TYR A 184 -10.36 -3.76 3.05
N SER A 185 -11.60 -3.55 3.51
CA SER A 185 -11.97 -3.86 4.90
C SER A 185 -11.91 -5.36 5.19
N GLN A 186 -12.37 -6.21 4.25
CA GLN A 186 -12.30 -7.66 4.39
C GLN A 186 -10.87 -8.17 4.23
N GLY A 187 -10.11 -7.63 3.27
CA GLY A 187 -8.68 -7.96 3.07
C GLY A 187 -7.87 -7.65 4.32
N TYR A 188 -8.04 -6.44 4.90
CA TYR A 188 -7.42 -6.08 6.18
C TYR A 188 -7.80 -7.06 7.30
N SER A 189 -9.09 -7.33 7.47
CA SER A 189 -9.56 -8.20 8.54
C SER A 189 -9.05 -9.63 8.40
N LEU A 190 -9.02 -10.18 7.17
CA LEU A 190 -8.48 -11.50 6.90
C LEU A 190 -6.95 -11.55 7.08
N ALA A 191 -6.22 -10.56 6.57
CA ALA A 191 -4.78 -10.47 6.77
C ALA A 191 -4.43 -10.41 8.26
N ARG A 192 -5.13 -9.56 9.03
CA ARG A 192 -4.99 -9.49 10.49
C ARG A 192 -5.27 -10.85 11.14
N PHE A 193 -6.36 -11.52 10.79
CA PHE A 193 -6.73 -12.83 11.32
C PHE A 193 -5.62 -13.88 11.09
N LEU A 194 -5.03 -13.91 9.90
CA LEU A 194 -3.97 -14.85 9.54
C LEU A 194 -2.65 -14.52 10.23
N ILE A 195 -2.29 -13.23 10.30
CA ILE A 195 -1.06 -12.75 10.94
C ILE A 195 -1.09 -12.99 12.45
N GLU A 196 -2.22 -12.75 13.11
CA GLU A 196 -2.35 -13.01 14.55
C GLU A 196 -2.19 -14.49 14.90
N ARG A 197 -2.45 -15.41 13.96
CA ARG A 197 -2.33 -16.87 14.14
C ARG A 197 -1.00 -17.47 13.71
N GLY A 198 -0.21 -16.76 12.95
CA GLY A 198 1.01 -17.35 12.41
C GLY A 198 2.19 -16.38 12.30
N GLY A 199 1.98 -15.10 12.57
CA GLY A 199 2.96 -14.06 12.35
C GLY A 199 3.05 -13.63 10.88
N ARG A 200 3.76 -12.50 10.65
CA ARG A 200 3.93 -11.91 9.32
C ARG A 200 4.70 -12.82 8.36
N HIS A 201 5.74 -13.47 8.85
CA HIS A 201 6.55 -14.36 8.02
C HIS A 201 5.74 -15.54 7.46
N LYS A 202 4.92 -16.19 8.29
CA LYS A 202 4.02 -17.27 7.85
C LYS A 202 2.98 -16.77 6.85
N TYR A 203 2.47 -15.55 7.03
CA TYR A 203 1.59 -14.93 6.05
C TYR A 203 2.26 -14.77 4.69
N VAL A 204 3.51 -14.31 4.65
CA VAL A 204 4.30 -14.20 3.41
C VAL A 204 4.48 -15.56 2.73
N GLN A 205 4.83 -16.60 3.50
CA GLN A 205 4.96 -17.97 2.99
C GLN A 205 3.64 -18.50 2.41
N PHE A 206 2.54 -18.31 3.13
CA PHE A 206 1.21 -18.67 2.66
C PHE A 206 0.86 -17.98 1.33
N VAL A 207 1.12 -16.68 1.22
CA VAL A 207 0.89 -15.93 -0.03
C VAL A 207 1.79 -16.43 -1.15
N ALA A 208 3.06 -16.73 -0.86
CA ALA A 208 4.00 -17.30 -1.85
C ALA A 208 3.51 -18.64 -2.42
N ASP A 209 3.08 -19.56 -1.56
CA ASP A 209 2.60 -20.88 -1.98
C ASP A 209 1.28 -20.77 -2.74
N GLY A 210 0.36 -19.90 -2.31
CA GLY A 210 -0.88 -19.62 -3.02
C GLY A 210 -0.64 -19.04 -4.42
N LEU A 211 0.36 -18.16 -4.56
CA LEU A 211 0.76 -17.60 -5.85
C LEU A 211 1.44 -18.63 -6.78
N ALA A 212 2.24 -19.52 -6.21
CA ALA A 212 2.98 -20.51 -6.98
C ALA A 212 2.07 -21.56 -7.65
N THR A 213 1.01 -21.95 -6.95
CA THR A 213 0.13 -23.04 -7.37
C THR A 213 -1.24 -22.57 -7.85
N GLU A 214 -1.62 -21.29 -7.59
CA GLU A 214 -2.96 -20.73 -7.71
C GLU A 214 -4.04 -21.54 -6.92
N ASN A 215 -3.59 -22.42 -6.02
CA ASN A 215 -4.44 -23.25 -5.18
C ASN A 215 -4.49 -22.74 -3.74
N TRP A 216 -5.28 -21.71 -3.51
CA TRP A 216 -5.44 -21.08 -2.21
C TRP A 216 -5.99 -22.02 -1.15
N SER A 217 -6.82 -22.99 -1.52
CA SER A 217 -7.33 -24.00 -0.59
C SER A 217 -6.23 -24.90 -0.06
N ALA A 218 -5.31 -25.36 -0.91
CA ALA A 218 -4.16 -26.16 -0.48
C ALA A 218 -3.20 -25.33 0.39
N ALA A 219 -2.94 -24.06 0.03
CA ALA A 219 -2.12 -23.17 0.85
C ALA A 219 -2.74 -22.91 2.24
N LEU A 220 -4.06 -22.69 2.33
CA LEU A 220 -4.77 -22.54 3.61
C LEU A 220 -4.68 -23.80 4.47
N ALA A 221 -4.83 -24.99 3.86
CA ALA A 221 -4.69 -26.24 4.57
C ALA A 221 -3.28 -26.43 5.13
N ALA A 222 -2.25 -26.17 4.32
CA ALA A 222 -0.85 -26.34 4.70
C ALA A 222 -0.41 -25.36 5.80
N HIS A 223 -0.78 -24.08 5.69
CA HIS A 223 -0.30 -23.05 6.60
C HIS A 223 -1.19 -22.83 7.83
N TYR A 224 -2.51 -23.01 7.70
CA TYR A 224 -3.47 -22.67 8.75
C TYR A 224 -4.36 -23.83 9.18
N GLY A 225 -4.22 -25.01 8.59
CA GLY A 225 -5.01 -26.19 8.91
C GLY A 225 -6.49 -26.07 8.50
N VAL A 226 -6.83 -25.13 7.61
CA VAL A 226 -8.20 -24.91 7.15
C VAL A 226 -8.35 -25.46 5.74
N PRO A 227 -9.29 -26.43 5.51
CA PRO A 227 -9.29 -27.24 4.28
C PRO A 227 -9.74 -26.52 3.01
N GLY A 228 -10.03 -25.23 3.06
CA GLY A 228 -10.40 -24.48 1.86
C GLY A 228 -10.87 -23.06 2.12
N VAL A 229 -11.00 -22.31 1.02
CA VAL A 229 -11.37 -20.89 1.03
C VAL A 229 -12.77 -20.67 1.63
N ALA A 230 -13.75 -21.52 1.29
CA ALA A 230 -15.11 -21.43 1.85
C ALA A 230 -15.11 -21.72 3.35
N GLN A 231 -14.36 -22.73 3.82
CA GLN A 231 -14.25 -23.02 5.24
C GLN A 231 -13.51 -21.89 5.99
N MET A 232 -12.49 -21.29 5.36
CA MET A 232 -11.80 -20.12 5.93
C MET A 232 -12.79 -18.96 6.15
N GLN A 233 -13.74 -18.73 5.24
CA GLN A 233 -14.76 -17.70 5.43
C GLN A 233 -15.62 -17.97 6.68
N HIS A 234 -16.04 -19.21 6.92
CA HIS A 234 -16.82 -19.55 8.12
C HIS A 234 -16.00 -19.30 9.39
N VAL A 235 -14.78 -19.81 9.45
CA VAL A 235 -13.89 -19.63 10.61
C VAL A 235 -13.59 -18.15 10.88
N TRP A 236 -13.37 -17.37 9.84
CA TRP A 236 -13.15 -15.93 9.94
C TRP A 236 -14.42 -15.19 10.38
N LEU A 237 -15.60 -15.51 9.82
CA LEU A 237 -16.86 -14.89 10.22
C LEU A 237 -17.18 -15.16 11.70
N ASP A 238 -16.92 -16.37 12.19
CA ASP A 238 -17.11 -16.70 13.59
C ASP A 238 -16.15 -15.91 14.50
N TRP A 239 -14.92 -15.73 14.08
CA TRP A 239 -13.98 -14.86 14.79
C TRP A 239 -14.44 -13.38 14.80
N VAL A 240 -14.95 -12.86 13.68
CA VAL A 240 -15.51 -11.50 13.60
C VAL A 240 -16.72 -11.35 14.52
N LYS A 241 -17.66 -12.31 14.52
CA LYS A 241 -18.84 -12.32 15.42
C LYS A 241 -18.47 -12.33 16.90
N GLN A 242 -17.35 -12.95 17.25
CA GLN A 242 -16.81 -12.97 18.61
C GLN A 242 -16.06 -11.67 19.00
N GLY A 243 -16.06 -10.65 18.14
CA GLY A 243 -15.36 -9.38 18.39
C GLY A 243 -13.86 -9.42 18.11
N CYS A 244 -13.42 -10.33 17.24
CA CYS A 244 -12.02 -10.46 16.83
C CYS A 244 -11.05 -10.70 18.02
N PRO A 245 -11.27 -11.72 18.84
CA PRO A 245 -10.44 -11.99 20.00
C PRO A 245 -8.99 -12.30 19.59
N ALA A 246 -8.03 -11.83 20.39
CA ALA A 246 -6.63 -12.22 20.22
C ALA A 246 -6.49 -13.74 20.38
N PRO A 247 -5.58 -14.38 19.63
CA PRO A 247 -5.33 -15.81 19.80
C PRO A 247 -4.82 -16.10 21.22
N PRO A 248 -5.11 -17.29 21.78
CA PRO A 248 -4.53 -17.71 23.06
C PRO A 248 -3.00 -17.58 23.03
N ALA A 249 -2.41 -17.14 24.15
CA ALA A 249 -0.96 -16.88 24.25
C ALA A 249 -0.09 -18.08 23.83
N ALA A 250 -0.57 -19.32 24.01
CA ALA A 250 0.12 -20.54 23.56
C ALA A 250 0.28 -20.65 22.03
N LEU A 251 -0.64 -20.10 21.24
CA LEU A 251 -0.54 -20.06 19.77
C LEU A 251 0.35 -18.90 19.30
N ALA A 252 0.39 -17.80 20.02
CA ALA A 252 1.27 -16.68 19.72
C ALA A 252 2.76 -17.02 19.99
N ALA A 253 3.04 -17.85 21.00
CA ALA A 253 4.40 -18.32 21.33
C ALA A 253 4.93 -19.42 20.39
N ALA A 254 4.06 -20.11 19.66
CA ALA A 254 4.42 -21.16 18.70
C ALA A 254 4.74 -20.62 17.28
N ALA A 255 4.70 -19.31 17.07
CA ALA A 255 5.19 -18.71 15.83
C ALA A 255 6.72 -18.96 15.75
N PRO A 256 7.22 -19.70 14.74
CA PRO A 256 8.64 -20.01 14.67
C PRO A 256 9.44 -18.71 14.56
N SER A 257 10.40 -18.52 15.48
CA SER A 257 11.49 -17.58 15.28
C SER A 257 12.17 -17.94 13.96
N ALA A 258 12.33 -16.98 13.08
CA ALA A 258 12.87 -17.18 11.75
C ALA A 258 14.15 -18.03 11.77
N PRO A 259 14.25 -19.09 10.98
CA PRO A 259 15.51 -19.81 10.84
C PRO A 259 16.53 -18.89 10.17
N ALA A 260 17.72 -18.82 10.74
CA ALA A 260 18.84 -17.94 10.36
C ALA A 260 19.48 -18.29 9.00
N SER A 261 18.78 -18.92 8.07
CA SER A 261 19.33 -19.30 6.76
C SER A 261 18.35 -19.12 5.62
N TRP A 262 18.00 -17.87 5.33
CA TRP A 262 17.54 -17.49 4.00
C TRP A 262 18.64 -16.68 3.32
N ALA A 263 19.62 -17.38 2.77
CA ALA A 263 20.35 -16.85 1.64
C ALA A 263 19.38 -16.83 0.46
N ALA A 264 18.40 -15.90 0.49
CA ALA A 264 17.72 -15.52 -0.69
C ALA A 264 18.79 -15.03 -1.65
N THR A 265 18.96 -15.72 -2.77
CA THR A 265 19.71 -15.22 -3.91
C THR A 265 18.90 -14.04 -4.44
N THR A 266 18.89 -12.94 -3.70
CA THR A 266 18.40 -11.66 -4.17
C THR A 266 19.41 -11.19 -5.20
N ARG A 267 19.21 -11.60 -6.45
CA ARG A 267 19.77 -10.82 -7.55
C ARG A 267 19.25 -9.40 -7.34
N GLY A 268 20.17 -8.48 -7.15
CA GLY A 268 19.86 -7.06 -7.09
C GLY A 268 19.00 -6.70 -8.29
N GLN A 269 18.15 -5.70 -8.14
CA GLN A 269 17.45 -5.12 -9.28
C GLN A 269 18.48 -4.86 -10.37
N SER A 270 18.21 -5.36 -11.60
CA SER A 270 19.17 -5.23 -12.71
C SER A 270 19.64 -3.79 -12.86
N PRO A 271 20.96 -3.54 -12.87
CA PRO A 271 21.47 -2.25 -13.31
C PRO A 271 21.20 -2.14 -14.81
N ASP A 272 20.53 -1.06 -15.22
CA ASP A 272 20.44 -0.59 -16.59
C ASP A 272 20.15 -1.62 -17.69
N ALA A 273 18.87 -1.99 -17.87
CA ALA A 273 18.42 -2.38 -19.18
C ALA A 273 18.43 -1.13 -20.08
N PRO A 274 19.16 -1.12 -21.23
CA PRO A 274 19.16 0.02 -22.12
C PRO A 274 17.72 0.25 -22.59
N ALA A 275 17.33 1.53 -22.67
CA ALA A 275 16.05 1.94 -23.22
C ALA A 275 15.88 1.40 -24.64
N ARG A 276 15.20 0.27 -24.79
CA ARG A 276 14.72 -0.18 -26.09
C ARG A 276 13.42 0.54 -26.40
N PRO A 277 13.19 1.00 -27.63
CA PRO A 277 11.89 1.50 -28.03
C PRO A 277 10.86 0.39 -27.82
N ALA A 278 9.79 0.72 -27.10
CA ALA A 278 8.74 -0.20 -26.77
C ALA A 278 8.10 -0.81 -28.02
N PRO A 279 8.01 -2.13 -28.16
CA PRO A 279 6.97 -2.71 -28.94
C PRO A 279 5.65 -2.42 -28.22
N ALA A 280 4.60 -2.09 -28.95
CA ALA A 280 3.24 -2.00 -28.43
C ALA A 280 2.88 -3.34 -27.80
N ALA A 281 3.08 -3.46 -26.51
CA ALA A 281 2.87 -4.64 -25.71
C ALA A 281 1.94 -4.25 -24.58
N LEU A 282 0.99 -5.09 -24.35
CA LEU A 282 0.09 -5.16 -23.22
C LEU A 282 0.73 -4.57 -21.96
N THR A 283 0.64 -3.27 -21.82
CA THR A 283 1.02 -2.54 -20.64
C THR A 283 -0.04 -2.82 -19.59
N SER A 284 0.19 -3.87 -18.80
CA SER A 284 -0.37 -3.96 -17.48
C SER A 284 0.30 -2.86 -16.65
N THR A 285 -0.01 -1.62 -16.97
CA THR A 285 0.28 -0.45 -16.15
C THR A 285 -0.69 -0.53 -14.99
N VAL A 286 -0.36 -1.33 -14.00
CA VAL A 286 -1.09 -1.36 -12.74
C VAL A 286 -0.66 -0.13 -11.95
N GLY A 287 -1.20 1.03 -12.33
CA GLY A 287 -1.25 2.19 -11.46
C GLY A 287 -2.03 1.78 -10.22
N ARG A 288 -1.35 1.38 -9.17
CA ARG A 288 -1.96 1.02 -7.89
C ARG A 288 -2.30 2.31 -7.17
N GLN A 289 -3.55 2.71 -7.25
CA GLN A 289 -4.08 3.71 -6.34
C GLN A 289 -4.40 2.99 -5.03
N SER A 290 -3.81 3.45 -3.93
CA SER A 290 -4.17 2.97 -2.61
C SER A 290 -5.62 3.34 -2.28
N ILE A 291 -6.15 2.73 -1.23
CA ILE A 291 -7.46 3.05 -0.64
C ILE A 291 -7.68 4.56 -0.47
N TYR A 292 -6.64 5.27 -0.08
CA TYR A 292 -6.68 6.71 0.18
C TYR A 292 -6.85 7.53 -1.09
N ALA A 293 -6.16 7.20 -2.19
CA ALA A 293 -6.28 7.92 -3.46
C ALA A 293 -7.69 7.80 -4.06
N ARG A 294 -8.32 6.63 -3.96
CA ARG A 294 -9.70 6.42 -4.44
C ARG A 294 -10.75 7.07 -3.55
N GLN A 295 -10.49 7.19 -2.24
CA GLN A 295 -11.37 7.86 -1.30
C GLN A 295 -11.32 9.38 -1.44
N ALA A 296 -10.14 9.95 -1.70
CA ALA A 296 -9.96 11.36 -1.99
C ALA A 296 -10.71 11.81 -3.25
N SER A 297 -10.69 11.00 -4.33
CA SER A 297 -11.44 11.26 -5.56
C SER A 297 -12.95 11.31 -5.31
N ARG A 298 -13.50 10.39 -4.51
CA ARG A 298 -14.94 10.36 -4.18
C ARG A 298 -15.39 11.53 -3.30
N THR A 299 -14.56 11.99 -2.37
CA THR A 299 -14.87 13.18 -1.57
C THR A 299 -14.83 14.47 -2.39
N ALA A 300 -13.94 14.57 -3.38
CA ALA A 300 -13.89 15.67 -4.31
C ALA A 300 -15.14 15.72 -5.22
N ASP A 301 -15.56 14.58 -5.75
CA ASP A 301 -16.77 14.47 -6.58
C ASP A 301 -18.06 14.76 -5.79
N ALA A 302 -18.15 14.31 -4.54
CA ALA A 302 -19.28 14.59 -3.65
C ALA A 302 -19.34 16.08 -3.25
N ALA A 303 -18.22 16.75 -3.13
CA ALA A 303 -18.15 18.18 -2.88
C ALA A 303 -18.56 19.01 -4.12
N ALA A 304 -18.13 18.59 -5.31
CA ALA A 304 -18.50 19.22 -6.58
C ALA A 304 -20.00 19.09 -6.90
N THR A 305 -20.66 18.02 -6.48
CA THR A 305 -22.11 17.78 -6.68
C THR A 305 -22.98 18.60 -5.74
N ARG A 306 -22.45 19.13 -4.63
CA ARG A 306 -23.19 19.98 -3.67
C ARG A 306 -23.17 21.47 -4.01
N ILE A 307 -22.43 21.88 -5.04
CA ILE A 307 -22.28 23.29 -5.47
C ILE A 307 -23.05 23.58 -6.78
N ARG A 308 -23.88 22.65 -7.25
CA ARG A 308 -24.79 22.90 -8.39
C ARG A 308 -26.23 22.94 -7.95
#